data_7edce53253485cc4ae79dcd382066eb5
#
_entry.id   7edce53253485cc4ae79dcd382066eb5
#
_cell.length_a   1.000
_cell.length_b   1.000
_cell.length_c   1.000
_cell.angle_alpha   90.00
_cell.angle_beta   90.00
_cell.angle_gamma   90.00
#
_symmetry.space_group_name_H-M   'P 1'
#
loop_
_entity.id
_entity.type
_entity.pdbx_description
1 polymer ?
#
loop_
_entity_poly.entity_id
_entity_poly.type
_entity_poly.pdbx_seq_one_letter_code
_entity_poly.pdbx_strand_id
1 'polypeptide(L)'
;DTTDNAQKNEVDWYLALLDGLEIRPDSGDFSKYEGVIDDGAEHYDVRYWHPHGTPAGKEDDQARAKYGFPIIPNLLNSCRTPFKATGLNFPWFAVHGNHDALLQGTVTPTPVVNTEMVGGKRYTGLPSTTNLFETLTQYGEVGPAGYLAADDAPYVEVSAEIERRAIERGEYAQLHLDSPGTPRGHGFSKDNVRDKTMYYSTLVQGVKLIVIDSVNQFGGWQGSMDEEQFAWLEKEVAASDRPVVLASHHPLSTMFNDYAPTGRRICLDELRAMLLKYPKVIAWLAGHEHRHHVEWIGDVEEVSGFWQIETASHADWPQQSRTVEIVTDATGDIYFGLTVIDHAAGIDYAGATTPLEIAALSRTISANVWQKRPELGAKHGIDWWLGRVTDRNVVLKINKR
;
A
#
# COMPACT_ATOMS: atom_id res chain seq x y z
N ASP A 1 -1.24 -2.34 -1.79
CA ASP A 1 -1.27 -0.99 -2.39
C ASP A 1 -0.32 -0.91 -3.56
N THR A 2 -0.79 -0.32 -4.63
CA THR A 2 -0.03 -0.06 -5.85
C THR A 2 0.13 1.44 -6.12
N THR A 3 -0.70 2.24 -5.47
CA THR A 3 -0.74 3.70 -5.52
C THR A 3 -0.64 4.30 -4.11
N ASP A 4 -0.56 5.62 -4.00
CA ASP A 4 -0.64 6.35 -2.74
C ASP A 4 -1.99 7.10 -2.58
N ASN A 5 -2.56 7.54 -3.69
CA ASN A 5 -3.73 8.42 -3.68
C ASN A 5 -4.87 7.96 -4.60
N ALA A 6 -4.91 6.68 -4.96
CA ALA A 6 -5.89 6.12 -5.88
C ALA A 6 -5.94 6.82 -7.25
N GLN A 7 -4.83 7.40 -7.72
CA GLN A 7 -4.78 8.16 -8.96
C GLN A 7 -4.50 7.26 -10.17
N LYS A 8 -5.09 7.61 -11.31
CA LYS A 8 -4.89 6.85 -12.55
C LYS A 8 -3.43 6.84 -13.01
N ASN A 9 -2.73 7.97 -12.97
CA ASN A 9 -1.31 8.05 -13.35
C ASN A 9 -0.43 7.17 -12.44
N GLU A 10 -0.76 7.02 -11.16
CA GLU A 10 -0.03 6.13 -10.25
C GLU A 10 -0.21 4.66 -10.65
N VAL A 11 -1.44 4.25 -11.02
CA VAL A 11 -1.72 2.91 -11.56
C VAL A 11 -0.98 2.67 -12.87
N ASP A 12 -0.96 3.66 -13.77
CA ASP A 12 -0.23 3.56 -15.05
C ASP A 12 1.28 3.36 -14.79
N TRP A 13 1.88 4.07 -13.84
CA TRP A 13 3.30 3.90 -13.47
C TRP A 13 3.57 2.53 -12.84
N TYR A 14 2.68 2.08 -11.96
CA TYR A 14 2.78 0.76 -11.35
C TYR A 14 2.76 -0.35 -12.42
N LEU A 15 1.79 -0.34 -13.33
CA LEU A 15 1.72 -1.32 -14.41
C LEU A 15 2.94 -1.24 -15.33
N ALA A 16 3.36 -0.03 -15.72
CA ALA A 16 4.55 0.18 -16.52
C ALA A 16 5.82 -0.35 -15.83
N LEU A 17 5.92 -0.22 -14.49
CA LEU A 17 7.01 -0.77 -13.69
C LEU A 17 7.06 -2.29 -13.80
N LEU A 18 5.92 -2.97 -13.63
CA LEU A 18 5.84 -4.44 -13.67
C LEU A 18 5.96 -4.98 -15.09
N ASP A 19 5.50 -4.24 -16.10
CA ASP A 19 5.60 -4.60 -17.51
C ASP A 19 6.97 -4.30 -18.15
N GLY A 20 7.87 -3.64 -17.41
CA GLY A 20 9.21 -3.30 -17.90
C GLY A 20 9.20 -2.20 -18.95
N LEU A 21 8.30 -1.24 -18.85
CA LEU A 21 8.19 -0.10 -19.76
C LEU A 21 9.03 1.08 -19.29
N GLU A 22 9.10 2.14 -20.10
CA GLU A 22 9.68 3.42 -19.70
C GLU A 22 8.69 4.17 -18.81
N ILE A 23 9.20 4.73 -17.71
CA ILE A 23 8.42 5.47 -16.72
C ILE A 23 9.03 6.85 -16.53
N ARG A 24 8.17 7.87 -16.54
CA ARG A 24 8.48 9.20 -16.00
C ARG A 24 7.65 9.39 -14.73
N PRO A 25 8.23 9.30 -13.53
CA PRO A 25 7.50 9.42 -12.27
C PRO A 25 7.25 10.90 -11.92
N ASP A 26 6.47 11.55 -12.75
CA ASP A 26 6.13 12.98 -12.68
C ASP A 26 4.82 13.27 -13.39
N SER A 27 4.16 14.35 -13.03
CA SER A 27 2.91 14.81 -13.66
C SER A 27 2.85 16.33 -13.69
N GLY A 28 2.17 16.87 -14.69
CA GLY A 28 2.08 18.33 -14.91
C GLY A 28 3.22 18.86 -15.77
N ASP A 29 3.89 19.93 -15.36
CA ASP A 29 4.97 20.55 -16.13
C ASP A 29 6.30 19.81 -15.91
N PHE A 30 6.73 19.02 -16.88
CA PHE A 30 7.99 18.29 -16.82
C PHE A 30 9.26 19.16 -16.80
N SER A 31 9.15 20.46 -17.08
CA SER A 31 10.29 21.37 -17.07
C SER A 31 10.68 21.84 -15.66
N LYS A 32 9.77 21.71 -14.69
CA LYS A 32 9.98 22.16 -13.29
C LYS A 32 9.37 21.18 -12.28
N TYR A 33 9.88 21.22 -11.07
CA TYR A 33 9.28 20.49 -9.95
C TYR A 33 8.04 21.24 -9.44
N GLU A 34 6.92 20.54 -9.28
CA GLU A 34 5.66 21.08 -8.78
C GLU A 34 5.12 20.36 -7.53
N GLY A 35 5.95 19.53 -6.90
CA GLY A 35 5.57 18.76 -5.71
C GLY A 35 5.58 19.59 -4.42
N VAL A 36 5.32 18.91 -3.28
CA VAL A 36 5.13 19.57 -1.97
C VAL A 36 6.38 20.21 -1.36
N ILE A 37 7.56 19.77 -1.79
CA ILE A 37 8.82 20.34 -1.32
C ILE A 37 9.10 21.63 -2.09
N ASP A 38 9.11 22.76 -1.41
CA ASP A 38 9.38 24.07 -2.02
C ASP A 38 10.71 24.59 -1.50
N ASP A 39 11.66 24.85 -2.41
CA ASP A 39 13.00 25.38 -2.08
C ASP A 39 12.99 26.89 -1.85
N GLY A 40 11.88 27.58 -2.13
CA GLY A 40 11.70 28.99 -1.89
C GLY A 40 11.53 29.32 -0.42
N ALA A 41 12.21 30.38 0.06
CA ALA A 41 12.09 30.81 1.47
C ALA A 41 10.65 31.19 1.85
N GLU A 42 9.81 31.55 0.89
CA GLU A 42 8.42 31.97 1.10
C GLU A 42 7.54 30.81 1.55
N HIS A 43 7.70 29.63 0.94
CA HIS A 43 6.89 28.45 1.22
C HIS A 43 7.64 27.34 1.96
N TYR A 44 8.83 27.66 2.49
CA TYR A 44 9.63 26.72 3.26
C TYR A 44 8.91 26.30 4.53
N ASP A 45 8.67 24.99 4.68
CA ASP A 45 8.04 24.39 5.84
C ASP A 45 9.00 23.43 6.56
N VAL A 46 9.39 23.77 7.78
CA VAL A 46 10.31 22.98 8.61
C VAL A 46 9.83 21.57 8.93
N ARG A 47 8.56 21.24 8.68
CA ARG A 47 7.99 19.90 8.89
C ARG A 47 8.37 18.92 7.79
N TYR A 48 8.70 19.41 6.60
CA TYR A 48 9.11 18.59 5.46
C TYR A 48 10.63 18.57 5.32
N TRP A 49 11.16 17.44 4.83
CA TRP A 49 12.55 17.36 4.47
C TRP A 49 12.85 18.16 3.20
N HIS A 50 13.82 19.07 3.31
CA HIS A 50 14.31 19.85 2.17
C HIS A 50 15.69 19.33 1.72
N PRO A 51 15.75 18.46 0.71
CA PRO A 51 16.99 17.82 0.29
C PRO A 51 18.03 18.79 -0.27
N HIS A 52 17.63 19.96 -0.75
CA HIS A 52 18.54 21.00 -1.22
C HIS A 52 19.13 21.85 -0.08
N GLY A 53 18.67 21.68 1.14
CA GLY A 53 19.13 22.40 2.32
C GLY A 53 18.19 23.49 2.79
N THR A 54 18.63 24.28 3.75
CA THR A 54 17.84 25.33 4.39
C THR A 54 18.00 26.65 3.66
N PRO A 55 16.92 27.35 3.29
CA PRO A 55 17.00 28.71 2.75
C PRO A 55 17.62 29.66 3.75
N ALA A 56 18.31 30.70 3.27
CA ALA A 56 18.97 31.70 4.09
C ALA A 56 17.98 32.37 5.08
N GLY A 57 18.35 32.41 6.35
CA GLY A 57 17.54 33.00 7.41
C GLY A 57 16.39 32.11 7.96
N LYS A 58 16.31 30.86 7.53
CA LYS A 58 15.38 29.86 8.07
C LYS A 58 16.10 28.88 9.00
N GLU A 59 15.33 28.19 9.85
CA GLU A 59 15.82 27.06 10.66
C GLU A 59 15.90 25.80 9.81
N ASP A 60 16.75 24.85 10.19
CA ASP A 60 16.82 23.54 9.56
C ASP A 60 15.49 22.80 9.73
N ASP A 61 15.08 22.08 8.67
CA ASP A 61 13.90 21.21 8.74
C ASP A 61 14.08 20.10 9.79
N GLN A 62 12.97 19.58 10.31
CA GLN A 62 12.98 18.59 11.38
C GLN A 62 13.64 17.27 10.96
N ALA A 63 13.53 16.89 9.69
CA ALA A 63 14.12 15.67 9.19
C ALA A 63 15.66 15.73 9.27
N ARG A 64 16.26 16.86 8.92
CA ARG A 64 17.70 17.08 9.06
C ARG A 64 18.11 17.32 10.50
N ALA A 65 17.42 18.22 11.20
CA ALA A 65 17.79 18.62 12.56
C ALA A 65 17.68 17.48 13.59
N LYS A 66 16.67 16.60 13.45
CA LYS A 66 16.37 15.55 14.44
C LYS A 66 16.71 14.15 13.97
N TYR A 67 16.59 13.87 12.67
CA TYR A 67 16.68 12.51 12.13
C TYR A 67 17.92 12.28 11.26
N GLY A 68 18.73 13.32 11.06
CA GLY A 68 20.00 13.23 10.33
C GLY A 68 19.82 12.98 8.82
N PHE A 69 18.74 13.45 8.24
CA PHE A 69 18.53 13.35 6.79
C PHE A 69 19.60 14.17 6.06
N PRO A 70 20.13 13.65 4.94
CA PRO A 70 21.21 14.30 4.22
C PRO A 70 20.75 15.52 3.40
N ILE A 71 21.72 16.33 2.96
CA ILE A 71 21.53 17.26 1.85
C ILE A 71 21.96 16.54 0.58
N ILE A 72 21.04 16.45 -0.39
CA ILE A 72 21.25 15.81 -1.69
C ILE A 72 20.85 16.81 -2.78
N PRO A 73 21.79 17.58 -3.29
CA PRO A 73 21.52 18.55 -4.37
C PRO A 73 20.89 17.84 -5.57
N ASN A 74 19.89 18.47 -6.18
CA ASN A 74 19.20 17.96 -7.37
C ASN A 74 18.36 16.67 -7.18
N LEU A 75 18.15 16.18 -5.95
CA LEU A 75 17.37 14.97 -5.70
C LEU A 75 15.96 15.02 -6.33
N LEU A 76 15.26 16.14 -6.16
CA LEU A 76 13.89 16.31 -6.69
C LEU A 76 13.83 16.14 -8.22
N ASN A 77 14.86 16.57 -8.94
CA ASN A 77 14.94 16.33 -10.38
C ASN A 77 15.35 14.88 -10.69
N SER A 78 16.28 14.31 -9.92
CA SER A 78 16.69 12.91 -10.09
C SER A 78 15.50 11.96 -9.95
N CYS A 79 14.63 12.17 -8.94
CA CYS A 79 13.42 11.37 -8.72
C CYS A 79 12.39 11.46 -9.86
N ARG A 80 12.44 12.51 -10.68
CA ARG A 80 11.54 12.74 -11.83
C ARG A 80 12.13 12.30 -13.16
N THR A 81 13.39 11.87 -13.16
CA THR A 81 14.07 11.47 -14.40
C THR A 81 13.46 10.19 -14.96
N PRO A 82 13.10 10.16 -16.25
CA PRO A 82 12.60 8.94 -16.88
C PRO A 82 13.62 7.80 -16.77
N PHE A 83 13.10 6.59 -16.57
CA PHE A 83 13.92 5.38 -16.57
C PHE A 83 13.18 4.21 -17.19
N LYS A 84 13.94 3.23 -17.68
CA LYS A 84 13.42 1.95 -18.15
C LYS A 84 13.33 0.97 -16.98
N ALA A 85 12.12 0.52 -16.67
CA ALA A 85 11.92 -0.49 -15.65
C ALA A 85 12.43 -1.86 -16.12
N THR A 86 12.84 -2.70 -15.18
CA THR A 86 13.24 -4.09 -15.48
C THR A 86 12.04 -4.97 -15.82
N GLY A 87 10.90 -4.72 -15.19
CA GLY A 87 9.71 -5.54 -15.31
C GLY A 87 9.80 -6.86 -14.55
N LEU A 88 8.68 -7.57 -14.47
CA LEU A 88 8.61 -8.92 -13.96
C LEU A 88 8.62 -9.92 -15.13
N ASN A 89 9.50 -10.92 -15.06
CA ASN A 89 9.61 -11.99 -16.05
C ASN A 89 8.91 -13.30 -15.62
N PHE A 90 8.01 -13.19 -14.63
CA PHE A 90 7.21 -14.31 -14.10
C PHE A 90 5.74 -13.88 -13.91
N PRO A 91 4.79 -14.83 -13.85
CA PRO A 91 3.39 -14.51 -13.59
C PRO A 91 3.19 -13.81 -12.24
N TRP A 92 2.32 -12.80 -12.22
CA TRP A 92 1.96 -12.10 -11.00
C TRP A 92 0.45 -11.86 -10.91
N PHE A 93 -0.05 -11.64 -9.68
CA PHE A 93 -1.45 -11.44 -9.37
C PHE A 93 -1.61 -10.20 -8.51
N ALA A 94 -2.60 -9.37 -8.84
CA ALA A 94 -2.85 -8.11 -8.15
C ALA A 94 -3.71 -8.30 -6.90
N VAL A 95 -3.39 -7.56 -5.86
CA VAL A 95 -4.21 -7.44 -4.64
C VAL A 95 -4.52 -5.95 -4.44
N HIS A 96 -5.80 -5.62 -4.36
CA HIS A 96 -6.27 -4.25 -4.19
C HIS A 96 -6.17 -3.80 -2.73
N GLY A 97 -5.58 -2.65 -2.48
CA GLY A 97 -5.38 -2.09 -1.15
C GLY A 97 -6.14 -0.78 -0.91
N ASN A 98 -6.06 -0.27 0.32
CA ASN A 98 -6.79 0.95 0.68
C ASN A 98 -6.28 2.19 -0.06
N HIS A 99 -4.99 2.30 -0.34
CA HIS A 99 -4.43 3.39 -1.15
C HIS A 99 -4.80 3.29 -2.64
N ASP A 100 -5.18 2.11 -3.13
CA ASP A 100 -5.68 1.94 -4.51
C ASP A 100 -7.11 2.44 -4.70
N ALA A 101 -7.85 2.64 -3.60
CA ALA A 101 -9.25 3.06 -3.61
C ALA A 101 -9.48 4.44 -2.98
N LEU A 102 -8.60 4.87 -2.08
CA LEU A 102 -8.80 6.01 -1.21
C LEU A 102 -7.61 6.97 -1.27
N LEU A 103 -7.88 8.25 -1.24
CA LEU A 103 -6.86 9.29 -1.12
C LEU A 103 -6.11 9.09 0.21
N GLN A 104 -4.78 9.00 0.17
CA GLN A 104 -3.94 8.68 1.33
C GLN A 104 -4.42 7.43 2.08
N GLY A 105 -4.98 6.47 1.33
CA GLY A 105 -5.52 5.23 1.89
C GLY A 105 -6.68 5.38 2.88
N THR A 106 -7.28 6.57 3.00
CA THR A 106 -8.24 6.88 4.07
C THR A 106 -9.52 7.53 3.57
N VAL A 107 -9.42 8.41 2.56
CA VAL A 107 -10.51 9.29 2.17
C VAL A 107 -11.12 8.87 0.86
N THR A 108 -12.42 8.63 0.85
CA THR A 108 -13.16 8.33 -0.38
C THR A 108 -13.08 9.50 -1.36
N PRO A 109 -12.60 9.29 -2.59
CA PRO A 109 -12.57 10.32 -3.63
C PRO A 109 -14.01 10.74 -3.99
N THR A 110 -14.43 11.90 -3.52
CA THR A 110 -15.68 12.53 -3.92
C THR A 110 -15.48 13.34 -5.20
N PRO A 111 -16.54 13.75 -5.92
CA PRO A 111 -16.40 14.64 -7.09
C PRO A 111 -15.65 15.94 -6.76
N VAL A 112 -15.82 16.50 -5.55
CA VAL A 112 -15.11 17.70 -5.11
C VAL A 112 -13.62 17.40 -4.94
N VAL A 113 -13.27 16.34 -4.20
CA VAL A 113 -11.88 15.90 -4.01
C VAL A 113 -11.22 15.63 -5.37
N ASN A 114 -11.92 14.93 -6.26
CA ASN A 114 -11.39 14.64 -7.59
C ASN A 114 -11.13 15.91 -8.42
N THR A 115 -11.97 16.94 -8.29
CA THR A 115 -11.74 18.24 -8.95
C THR A 115 -10.44 18.88 -8.42
N GLU A 116 -10.18 18.83 -7.13
CA GLU A 116 -8.94 19.34 -6.54
C GLU A 116 -7.71 18.53 -6.98
N MET A 117 -7.83 17.20 -7.05
CA MET A 117 -6.72 16.32 -7.48
C MET A 117 -6.23 16.64 -8.89
N VAL A 118 -7.13 16.94 -9.82
CA VAL A 118 -6.80 17.29 -11.22
C VAL A 118 -6.52 18.77 -11.42
N GLY A 119 -6.83 19.60 -10.45
CA GLY A 119 -6.79 21.06 -10.53
C GLY A 119 -5.39 21.64 -10.56
N GLY A 120 -5.35 22.95 -10.71
CA GLY A 120 -4.12 23.75 -10.81
C GLY A 120 -3.67 24.35 -9.47
N LYS A 121 -4.06 23.79 -8.33
CA LYS A 121 -3.70 24.30 -7.00
C LYS A 121 -2.98 23.22 -6.18
N ARG A 122 -1.86 23.59 -5.57
CA ARG A 122 -1.21 22.83 -4.53
C ARG A 122 -1.35 23.60 -3.22
N TYR A 123 -2.15 23.09 -2.30
CA TYR A 123 -2.36 23.74 -1.02
C TYR A 123 -1.09 23.70 -0.17
N THR A 124 -0.78 24.83 0.49
CA THR A 124 0.41 25.00 1.32
C THR A 124 0.07 25.14 2.81
N GLY A 125 -1.21 25.11 3.15
CA GLY A 125 -1.70 25.19 4.52
C GLY A 125 -3.20 24.99 4.61
N LEU A 126 -3.71 25.02 5.82
CA LEU A 126 -5.14 24.96 6.10
C LEU A 126 -5.77 26.36 6.03
N PRO A 127 -7.10 26.47 5.81
CA PRO A 127 -7.80 27.75 5.93
C PRO A 127 -7.53 28.44 7.28
N SER A 128 -7.49 29.76 7.27
CA SER A 128 -7.16 30.55 8.48
C SER A 128 -8.14 30.34 9.64
N THR A 129 -9.36 29.95 9.33
CA THR A 129 -10.45 29.67 10.27
C THR A 129 -10.46 28.24 10.78
N THR A 130 -9.55 27.40 10.30
CA THR A 130 -9.56 25.98 10.62
C THR A 130 -9.00 25.70 12.00
N ASN A 131 -9.81 25.10 12.84
CA ASN A 131 -9.37 24.44 14.06
C ASN A 131 -9.00 22.98 13.73
N LEU A 132 -7.71 22.66 13.81
CA LEU A 132 -7.21 21.32 13.46
C LEU A 132 -7.91 20.20 14.25
N PHE A 133 -8.27 20.44 15.50
CA PHE A 133 -8.95 19.44 16.34
C PHE A 133 -10.41 19.23 15.90
N GLU A 134 -11.15 20.30 15.66
CA GLU A 134 -12.50 20.22 15.09
C GLU A 134 -12.48 19.54 13.73
N THR A 135 -11.47 19.84 12.94
CA THR A 135 -11.22 19.24 11.65
C THR A 135 -11.08 17.73 11.72
N LEU A 136 -10.18 17.25 12.53
CA LEU A 136 -9.95 15.82 12.69
C LEU A 136 -11.18 15.10 13.26
N THR A 137 -12.01 15.81 14.05
CA THR A 137 -13.27 15.27 14.58
C THR A 137 -14.34 15.20 13.48
N GLN A 138 -14.47 16.25 12.67
CA GLN A 138 -15.41 16.31 11.55
C GLN A 138 -14.97 15.44 10.37
N TYR A 139 -13.68 15.15 10.25
CA TYR A 139 -13.13 14.27 9.22
C TYR A 139 -13.79 12.89 9.21
N GLY A 140 -14.16 12.37 10.39
CA GLY A 140 -14.93 11.13 10.51
C GLY A 140 -16.37 11.24 10.03
N GLU A 141 -16.95 12.45 9.96
CA GLU A 141 -18.36 12.66 9.63
C GLU A 141 -18.59 13.12 8.18
N VAL A 142 -17.70 13.96 7.63
CA VAL A 142 -17.91 14.63 6.33
C VAL A 142 -16.77 14.45 5.35
N GLY A 143 -15.64 13.92 5.79
CA GLY A 143 -14.42 13.78 4.99
C GLY A 143 -13.71 15.13 4.70
N PRO A 144 -12.51 15.12 4.09
CA PRO A 144 -11.72 16.31 3.84
C PRO A 144 -12.26 17.22 2.72
N ALA A 145 -13.28 16.78 1.97
CA ALA A 145 -13.82 17.54 0.85
C ALA A 145 -14.29 18.96 1.25
N GLY A 146 -14.83 19.14 2.45
CA GLY A 146 -15.21 20.44 2.98
C GLY A 146 -14.03 21.37 3.27
N TYR A 147 -12.85 20.79 3.47
CA TYR A 147 -11.61 21.52 3.75
C TYR A 147 -10.90 22.03 2.51
N LEU A 148 -10.74 21.12 1.54
CA LEU A 148 -10.02 21.42 0.28
C LEU A 148 -10.80 22.43 -0.58
N ALA A 149 -12.11 22.53 -0.35
CA ALA A 149 -12.96 23.49 -1.04
C ALA A 149 -13.05 24.87 -0.35
N ALA A 150 -12.32 25.11 0.74
CA ALA A 150 -12.34 26.41 1.41
C ALA A 150 -11.55 27.44 0.60
N ASP A 151 -12.24 28.50 0.18
CA ASP A 151 -11.69 29.54 -0.70
C ASP A 151 -10.49 30.31 -0.11
N ASP A 152 -10.27 30.25 1.21
CA ASP A 152 -9.21 30.95 1.91
C ASP A 152 -7.99 30.06 2.27
N ALA A 153 -7.95 28.80 1.83
CA ALA A 153 -6.78 27.94 2.01
C ALA A 153 -5.61 28.47 1.17
N PRO A 154 -4.42 28.67 1.75
CA PRO A 154 -3.27 29.15 1.00
C PRO A 154 -2.80 28.09 0.00
N TYR A 155 -2.47 28.49 -1.22
CA TYR A 155 -2.00 27.59 -2.27
C TYR A 155 -0.95 28.25 -3.17
N VAL A 156 -0.24 27.43 -3.91
CA VAL A 156 0.57 27.82 -5.07
C VAL A 156 -0.06 27.25 -6.34
N GLU A 157 0.10 27.96 -7.45
CA GLU A 157 -0.34 27.48 -8.76
C GLU A 157 0.60 26.39 -9.26
N VAL A 158 0.02 25.31 -9.76
CA VAL A 158 0.68 24.18 -10.41
C VAL A 158 -0.03 23.82 -11.70
N SER A 159 0.57 22.98 -12.53
CA SER A 159 -0.07 22.50 -13.75
C SER A 159 -1.25 21.58 -13.42
N ALA A 160 -2.41 21.87 -13.97
CA ALA A 160 -3.55 20.95 -13.93
C ALA A 160 -3.23 19.69 -14.77
N GLU A 161 -3.62 18.52 -14.26
CA GLU A 161 -3.36 17.24 -14.94
C GLU A 161 -4.52 16.26 -14.73
N ILE A 162 -5.20 15.91 -15.81
CA ILE A 162 -6.39 15.05 -15.77
C ILE A 162 -6.09 13.63 -15.28
N GLU A 163 -4.91 13.11 -15.54
CA GLU A 163 -4.51 11.75 -15.13
C GLU A 163 -4.24 11.62 -13.63
N ARG A 164 -4.24 12.72 -12.86
CA ARG A 164 -4.29 12.71 -11.40
C ARG A 164 -5.67 12.38 -10.84
N ARG A 165 -6.67 12.23 -11.69
CA ARG A 165 -8.02 11.86 -11.25
C ARG A 165 -8.03 10.53 -10.51
N ALA A 166 -8.99 10.39 -9.59
CA ALA A 166 -9.23 9.11 -8.95
C ALA A 166 -9.63 8.04 -9.98
N ILE A 167 -9.11 6.83 -9.77
CA ILE A 167 -9.45 5.67 -10.60
C ILE A 167 -10.68 4.95 -10.03
N GLU A 168 -11.58 4.53 -10.90
CA GLU A 168 -12.68 3.68 -10.51
C GLU A 168 -12.28 2.20 -10.51
N ARG A 169 -12.90 1.38 -9.64
CA ARG A 169 -12.63 -0.07 -9.51
C ARG A 169 -12.70 -0.81 -10.85
N GLY A 170 -13.75 -0.56 -11.64
CA GLY A 170 -13.89 -1.17 -12.96
C GLY A 170 -12.76 -0.79 -13.92
N GLU A 171 -12.31 0.45 -13.87
CA GLU A 171 -11.18 0.92 -14.67
C GLU A 171 -9.86 0.32 -14.17
N TYR A 172 -9.65 0.23 -12.86
CA TYR A 172 -8.49 -0.44 -12.27
C TYR A 172 -8.37 -1.89 -12.79
N ALA A 173 -9.47 -2.66 -12.75
CA ALA A 173 -9.50 -4.01 -13.30
C ALA A 173 -9.27 -4.03 -14.82
N GLN A 174 -9.80 -3.06 -15.58
CA GLN A 174 -9.61 -2.97 -17.02
C GLN A 174 -8.13 -2.70 -17.39
N LEU A 175 -7.46 -1.80 -16.69
CA LEU A 175 -6.03 -1.53 -16.91
C LEU A 175 -5.17 -2.78 -16.70
N HIS A 176 -5.50 -3.61 -15.71
CA HIS A 176 -4.83 -4.90 -15.51
C HIS A 176 -5.12 -5.89 -16.66
N LEU A 177 -6.33 -5.88 -17.23
CA LEU A 177 -6.64 -6.70 -18.41
C LEU A 177 -5.90 -6.23 -19.66
N ASP A 178 -5.58 -4.96 -19.74
CA ASP A 178 -4.87 -4.36 -20.88
C ASP A 178 -3.35 -4.52 -20.77
N SER A 179 -2.82 -4.70 -19.55
CA SER A 179 -1.40 -4.98 -19.30
C SER A 179 -0.95 -6.22 -20.07
N PRO A 180 0.22 -6.16 -20.75
CA PRO A 180 0.77 -7.27 -21.52
C PRO A 180 1.35 -8.41 -20.65
N GLY A 181 1.52 -8.20 -19.35
CA GLY A 181 2.07 -9.17 -18.42
C GLY A 181 1.25 -10.45 -18.29
N THR A 182 1.76 -11.44 -17.57
CA THR A 182 1.12 -12.76 -17.42
C THR A 182 0.81 -13.07 -15.96
N PRO A 183 -0.31 -13.79 -15.67
CA PRO A 183 -1.41 -14.09 -16.59
C PRO A 183 -2.13 -12.80 -16.98
N ARG A 184 -2.75 -12.79 -18.16
CA ARG A 184 -3.51 -11.62 -18.59
C ARG A 184 -4.59 -11.28 -17.56
N GLY A 185 -4.69 -10.01 -17.21
CA GLY A 185 -5.61 -9.51 -16.19
C GLY A 185 -5.11 -9.66 -14.75
N HIS A 186 -3.99 -10.38 -14.54
CA HIS A 186 -3.35 -10.53 -13.23
C HIS A 186 -4.30 -10.98 -12.12
N GLY A 187 -5.27 -11.82 -12.48
CA GLY A 187 -6.34 -12.31 -11.63
C GLY A 187 -7.71 -11.72 -11.96
N PHE A 188 -7.77 -10.46 -12.40
CA PHE A 188 -9.03 -9.84 -12.81
C PHE A 188 -9.53 -10.38 -14.15
N SER A 189 -10.84 -10.34 -14.31
CA SER A 189 -11.59 -10.77 -15.49
C SER A 189 -12.52 -9.67 -15.98
N LYS A 190 -13.18 -9.88 -17.11
CA LYS A 190 -14.23 -8.98 -17.59
C LYS A 190 -15.42 -8.86 -16.64
N ASP A 191 -15.66 -9.87 -15.81
CA ASP A 191 -16.70 -9.82 -14.79
C ASP A 191 -16.32 -8.81 -13.69
N ASN A 192 -15.07 -8.79 -13.26
CA ASN A 192 -14.58 -7.77 -12.32
C ASN A 192 -14.74 -6.34 -12.86
N VAL A 193 -14.48 -6.14 -14.16
CA VAL A 193 -14.71 -4.83 -14.81
C VAL A 193 -16.17 -4.43 -14.79
N ARG A 194 -17.06 -5.36 -15.19
CA ARG A 194 -18.51 -5.12 -15.24
C ARG A 194 -19.11 -4.85 -13.86
N ASP A 195 -18.76 -5.71 -12.89
CA ASP A 195 -19.35 -5.72 -11.55
C ASP A 195 -18.59 -4.84 -10.56
N LYS A 196 -17.47 -4.23 -11.00
CA LYS A 196 -16.58 -3.36 -10.21
C LYS A 196 -16.07 -4.04 -8.92
N THR A 197 -15.82 -5.35 -8.98
CA THR A 197 -15.32 -6.16 -7.87
C THR A 197 -13.80 -6.31 -7.93
N MET A 198 -13.14 -6.30 -6.77
CA MET A 198 -11.68 -6.41 -6.66
C MET A 198 -11.24 -7.74 -6.02
N TYR A 199 -12.09 -8.77 -6.08
CA TYR A 199 -11.82 -10.11 -5.57
C TYR A 199 -11.98 -11.15 -6.67
N TYR A 200 -11.22 -12.24 -6.58
CA TYR A 200 -11.22 -13.32 -7.55
C TYR A 200 -10.60 -14.60 -6.98
N SER A 201 -10.76 -15.72 -7.65
CA SER A 201 -10.03 -16.96 -7.36
C SER A 201 -9.38 -17.54 -8.58
N THR A 202 -8.24 -18.23 -8.40
CA THR A 202 -7.50 -18.88 -9.48
C THR A 202 -6.72 -20.08 -8.94
N LEU A 203 -6.28 -20.96 -9.85
CA LEU A 203 -5.38 -22.07 -9.50
C LEU A 203 -3.94 -21.69 -9.83
N VAL A 204 -3.06 -21.83 -8.85
CA VAL A 204 -1.63 -21.59 -8.99
C VAL A 204 -0.89 -22.83 -8.53
N GLN A 205 -0.30 -23.58 -9.47
CA GLN A 205 0.53 -24.78 -9.19
C GLN A 205 -0.09 -25.76 -8.17
N GLY A 206 -1.39 -26.00 -8.28
CA GLY A 206 -2.10 -26.95 -7.41
C GLY A 206 -2.67 -26.41 -6.12
N VAL A 207 -2.47 -25.13 -5.85
CA VAL A 207 -3.08 -24.38 -4.73
C VAL A 207 -4.18 -23.50 -5.28
N LYS A 208 -5.32 -23.41 -4.62
CA LYS A 208 -6.35 -22.42 -4.91
C LYS A 208 -5.99 -21.11 -4.23
N LEU A 209 -5.59 -20.11 -5.01
CA LEU A 209 -5.41 -18.74 -4.55
C LEU A 209 -6.77 -18.04 -4.59
N ILE A 210 -7.20 -17.49 -3.48
CA ILE A 210 -8.38 -16.64 -3.36
C ILE A 210 -7.91 -15.25 -2.91
N VAL A 211 -8.05 -14.27 -3.80
CA VAL A 211 -7.77 -12.87 -3.49
C VAL A 211 -9.05 -12.20 -3.05
N ILE A 212 -9.05 -11.56 -1.90
CA ILE A 212 -10.19 -10.85 -1.34
C ILE A 212 -9.94 -9.35 -1.33
N ASP A 213 -10.97 -8.58 -1.59
CA ASP A 213 -10.99 -7.14 -1.42
C ASP A 213 -11.33 -6.80 0.03
N SER A 214 -10.34 -6.37 0.76
CA SER A 214 -10.47 -6.00 2.16
C SER A 214 -10.69 -4.51 2.39
N VAL A 215 -10.84 -3.72 1.32
CA VAL A 215 -10.99 -2.26 1.41
C VAL A 215 -12.41 -1.88 1.75
N ASN A 216 -12.60 -1.01 2.72
CA ASN A 216 -13.87 -0.35 2.93
C ASN A 216 -13.97 0.89 2.02
N GLN A 217 -14.81 0.79 0.97
CA GLN A 217 -14.98 1.87 0.00
C GLN A 217 -15.60 3.16 0.58
N PHE A 218 -16.12 3.10 1.79
CA PHE A 218 -16.72 4.25 2.47
C PHE A 218 -15.70 5.07 3.26
N GLY A 219 -14.43 4.67 3.23
CA GLY A 219 -13.33 5.38 3.88
C GLY A 219 -12.78 4.67 5.12
N GLY A 220 -11.70 5.24 5.66
CA GLY A 220 -10.92 4.66 6.75
C GLY A 220 -9.88 3.66 6.25
N TRP A 221 -8.75 3.60 6.96
CA TRP A 221 -7.59 2.79 6.54
C TRP A 221 -7.67 1.33 6.98
N GLN A 222 -8.65 0.96 7.78
CA GLN A 222 -8.83 -0.40 8.26
C GLN A 222 -9.75 -1.21 7.35
N GLY A 223 -9.58 -2.53 7.38
CA GLY A 223 -10.25 -3.44 6.48
C GLY A 223 -11.60 -3.94 6.96
N SER A 224 -12.39 -4.42 6.04
CA SER A 224 -13.61 -5.22 6.21
C SER A 224 -14.06 -5.73 4.85
N MET A 225 -15.10 -6.56 4.78
CA MET A 225 -15.73 -6.93 3.51
C MET A 225 -17.25 -6.76 3.58
N ASP A 226 -17.91 -6.69 2.43
CA ASP A 226 -19.36 -6.71 2.35
C ASP A 226 -19.91 -8.15 2.44
N GLU A 227 -21.22 -8.26 2.62
CA GLU A 227 -21.91 -9.55 2.77
C GLU A 227 -21.90 -10.37 1.48
N GLU A 228 -21.89 -9.73 0.31
CA GLU A 228 -21.87 -10.42 -0.97
C GLU A 228 -20.52 -11.12 -1.18
N GLN A 229 -19.42 -10.41 -0.97
CA GLN A 229 -18.09 -11.00 -1.04
C GLN A 229 -17.91 -12.10 0.02
N PHE A 230 -18.42 -11.91 1.24
CA PHE A 230 -18.33 -12.92 2.29
C PHE A 230 -19.02 -14.23 1.89
N ALA A 231 -20.23 -14.14 1.34
CA ALA A 231 -20.96 -15.30 0.85
C ALA A 231 -20.24 -15.99 -0.33
N TRP A 232 -19.66 -15.19 -1.24
CA TRP A 232 -18.84 -15.69 -2.33
C TRP A 232 -17.59 -16.40 -1.80
N LEU A 233 -16.87 -15.79 -0.84
CA LEU A 233 -15.68 -16.38 -0.23
C LEU A 233 -15.99 -17.74 0.42
N GLU A 234 -17.04 -17.83 1.22
CA GLU A 234 -17.44 -19.10 1.84
C GLU A 234 -17.73 -20.17 0.81
N LYS A 235 -18.44 -19.82 -0.27
CA LYS A 235 -18.71 -20.74 -1.38
C LYS A 235 -17.42 -21.22 -2.08
N GLU A 236 -16.48 -20.28 -2.35
CA GLU A 236 -15.21 -20.59 -3.00
C GLU A 236 -14.32 -21.52 -2.15
N VAL A 237 -14.28 -21.27 -0.84
CA VAL A 237 -13.53 -22.11 0.11
C VAL A 237 -14.20 -23.50 0.23
N ALA A 238 -15.52 -23.54 0.42
CA ALA A 238 -16.24 -24.80 0.58
C ALA A 238 -16.12 -25.72 -0.64
N ALA A 239 -16.17 -25.15 -1.84
CA ALA A 239 -16.09 -25.89 -3.12
C ALA A 239 -14.69 -26.37 -3.48
N SER A 240 -13.64 -25.90 -2.78
CA SER A 240 -12.27 -26.26 -3.13
C SER A 240 -11.95 -27.72 -2.81
N ASP A 241 -11.33 -28.44 -3.74
CA ASP A 241 -10.71 -29.74 -3.54
C ASP A 241 -9.18 -29.64 -3.33
N ARG A 242 -8.65 -28.42 -3.28
CA ARG A 242 -7.23 -28.11 -3.15
C ARG A 242 -6.98 -27.32 -1.87
N PRO A 243 -5.73 -27.29 -1.36
CA PRO A 243 -5.32 -26.33 -0.35
C PRO A 243 -5.65 -24.91 -0.80
N VAL A 244 -6.14 -24.10 0.11
CA VAL A 244 -6.54 -22.69 -0.13
C VAL A 244 -5.55 -21.76 0.51
N VAL A 245 -5.02 -20.85 -0.27
CA VAL A 245 -4.26 -19.68 0.20
C VAL A 245 -5.08 -18.44 -0.06
N LEU A 246 -5.36 -17.68 0.98
CA LEU A 246 -5.98 -16.37 0.88
C LEU A 246 -4.90 -15.30 0.65
N ALA A 247 -5.24 -14.26 -0.08
CA ALA A 247 -4.43 -13.05 -0.15
C ALA A 247 -5.34 -11.81 -0.06
N SER A 248 -4.92 -10.84 0.71
CA SER A 248 -5.56 -9.53 0.84
C SER A 248 -4.53 -8.46 1.15
N HIS A 249 -4.93 -7.20 1.06
CA HIS A 249 -4.11 -6.12 1.56
C HIS A 249 -4.05 -6.13 3.09
N HIS A 250 -5.21 -6.12 3.76
CA HIS A 250 -5.28 -6.10 5.23
C HIS A 250 -5.11 -7.51 5.81
N PRO A 251 -4.28 -7.68 6.87
CA PRO A 251 -4.30 -8.88 7.69
C PRO A 251 -5.59 -8.96 8.50
N LEU A 252 -5.92 -10.14 9.01
CA LEU A 252 -7.13 -10.38 9.76
C LEU A 252 -7.25 -9.44 10.98
N SER A 253 -6.13 -9.17 11.66
CA SER A 253 -6.07 -8.29 12.83
C SER A 253 -6.52 -6.85 12.58
N THR A 254 -6.48 -6.39 11.34
CA THR A 254 -6.89 -5.04 10.94
C THR A 254 -8.26 -4.99 10.26
N MET A 255 -8.97 -6.11 10.20
CA MET A 255 -10.33 -6.23 9.62
C MET A 255 -11.39 -5.83 10.64
N PHE A 256 -11.48 -4.54 11.01
CA PHE A 256 -12.43 -4.05 12.01
C PHE A 256 -13.15 -2.74 11.64
N ASN A 257 -13.09 -2.32 10.39
CA ASN A 257 -13.81 -1.15 9.91
C ASN A 257 -15.27 -1.51 9.57
N ASP A 258 -16.14 -1.38 10.55
CA ASP A 258 -17.56 -1.71 10.44
C ASP A 258 -18.43 -0.57 9.88
N TYR A 259 -17.84 0.57 9.55
CA TYR A 259 -18.56 1.70 9.00
C TYR A 259 -19.23 1.37 7.66
N ALA A 260 -20.54 1.51 7.60
CA ALA A 260 -21.33 1.34 6.39
C ALA A 260 -22.55 2.27 6.42
N PRO A 261 -22.66 3.25 5.51
CA PRO A 261 -23.88 4.06 5.35
C PRO A 261 -25.10 3.21 4.97
N THR A 262 -24.85 2.11 4.26
CA THR A 262 -25.88 1.15 3.83
C THR A 262 -25.31 -0.27 3.90
N GLY A 263 -26.16 -1.24 4.25
CA GLY A 263 -25.72 -2.64 4.39
C GLY A 263 -24.97 -2.87 5.71
N ARG A 264 -24.18 -3.94 5.71
CA ARG A 264 -23.37 -4.38 6.85
C ARG A 264 -21.95 -4.71 6.37
N ARG A 265 -20.99 -4.54 7.24
CA ARG A 265 -19.60 -4.98 7.01
C ARG A 265 -19.29 -6.22 7.84
N ILE A 266 -18.55 -7.13 7.26
CA ILE A 266 -18.02 -8.33 7.91
C ILE A 266 -16.61 -8.01 8.38
N CYS A 267 -16.39 -8.24 9.65
CA CYS A 267 -15.13 -7.96 10.33
C CYS A 267 -14.46 -9.25 10.83
N LEU A 268 -13.34 -9.07 11.52
CA LEU A 268 -12.44 -10.07 12.06
C LEU A 268 -13.12 -11.33 12.61
N ASP A 269 -14.06 -11.20 13.54
CA ASP A 269 -14.60 -12.36 14.28
C ASP A 269 -15.41 -13.29 13.40
N GLU A 270 -16.28 -12.74 12.55
CA GLU A 270 -17.11 -13.53 11.63
C GLU A 270 -16.26 -14.20 10.56
N LEU A 271 -15.31 -13.46 10.02
CA LEU A 271 -14.38 -13.96 8.98
C LEU A 271 -13.51 -15.09 9.53
N ARG A 272 -12.91 -14.88 10.71
CA ARG A 272 -12.14 -15.91 11.42
C ARG A 272 -12.99 -17.15 11.69
N ALA A 273 -14.19 -16.98 12.25
CA ALA A 273 -15.09 -18.08 12.58
C ALA A 273 -15.52 -18.89 11.36
N MET A 274 -15.73 -18.22 10.22
CA MET A 274 -16.04 -18.89 8.95
C MET A 274 -14.85 -19.70 8.45
N LEU A 275 -13.68 -19.09 8.34
CA LEU A 275 -12.49 -19.73 7.78
C LEU A 275 -12.02 -20.94 8.59
N LEU A 276 -12.13 -20.90 9.91
CA LEU A 276 -11.76 -22.04 10.79
C LEU A 276 -12.65 -23.29 10.62
N LYS A 277 -13.81 -23.18 9.95
CA LYS A 277 -14.62 -24.36 9.58
C LYS A 277 -14.00 -25.18 8.46
N TYR A 278 -13.05 -24.61 7.72
CA TYR A 278 -12.51 -25.20 6.50
C TYR A 278 -11.01 -25.53 6.65
N PRO A 279 -10.65 -26.76 7.00
CA PRO A 279 -9.25 -27.15 7.22
C PRO A 279 -8.38 -27.08 5.95
N LYS A 280 -8.98 -26.85 4.79
CA LYS A 280 -8.26 -26.62 3.52
C LYS A 280 -7.66 -25.22 3.41
N VAL A 281 -8.10 -24.27 4.24
CA VAL A 281 -7.43 -22.97 4.36
C VAL A 281 -6.12 -23.19 5.10
N ILE A 282 -5.01 -22.94 4.41
CA ILE A 282 -3.66 -23.24 4.93
C ILE A 282 -2.86 -21.98 5.22
N ALA A 283 -3.12 -20.89 4.52
CA ALA A 283 -2.44 -19.62 4.74
C ALA A 283 -3.29 -18.42 4.32
N TRP A 284 -2.96 -17.28 4.92
CA TRP A 284 -3.44 -15.95 4.52
C TRP A 284 -2.24 -15.03 4.38
N LEU A 285 -1.99 -14.54 3.16
CA LEU A 285 -0.93 -13.59 2.83
C LEU A 285 -1.48 -12.17 2.91
N ALA A 286 -0.77 -11.27 3.60
CA ALA A 286 -1.21 -9.88 3.79
C ALA A 286 -0.04 -8.88 3.83
N GLY A 287 -0.37 -7.59 3.76
CA GLY A 287 0.51 -6.44 3.88
C GLY A 287 0.00 -5.44 4.91
N HIS A 288 -0.24 -4.19 4.50
CA HIS A 288 -0.88 -3.10 5.24
C HIS A 288 -0.10 -2.54 6.43
N GLU A 289 0.34 -3.38 7.35
CA GLU A 289 1.05 -2.93 8.57
C GLU A 289 2.53 -2.63 8.32
N HIS A 290 3.02 -2.77 7.08
CA HIS A 290 4.39 -2.48 6.66
C HIS A 290 5.47 -3.20 7.48
N ARG A 291 5.15 -4.36 8.05
CA ARG A 291 6.07 -5.18 8.87
C ARG A 291 6.13 -6.63 8.41
N HIS A 292 7.17 -7.33 8.82
CA HIS A 292 7.16 -8.78 8.77
C HIS A 292 6.52 -9.33 10.04
N HIS A 293 5.44 -10.10 9.87
CA HIS A 293 4.79 -10.78 10.98
C HIS A 293 4.24 -12.14 10.54
N VAL A 294 4.38 -13.14 11.41
CA VAL A 294 3.85 -14.49 11.20
C VAL A 294 3.07 -14.91 12.43
N GLU A 295 1.83 -15.31 12.23
CA GLU A 295 0.92 -15.66 13.31
C GLU A 295 0.09 -16.89 12.94
N TRP A 296 -0.12 -17.77 13.90
CA TRP A 296 -1.07 -18.86 13.79
C TRP A 296 -2.49 -18.39 14.15
N ILE A 297 -3.40 -18.56 13.23
CA ILE A 297 -4.83 -18.27 13.43
C ILE A 297 -5.56 -19.59 13.63
N GLY A 298 -5.85 -19.95 14.88
CA GLY A 298 -6.46 -21.24 15.17
C GLY A 298 -6.51 -21.57 16.65
N ASP A 299 -6.40 -22.87 16.95
CA ASP A 299 -6.30 -23.39 18.30
C ASP A 299 -4.87 -23.25 18.87
N VAL A 300 -4.76 -23.42 20.18
CA VAL A 300 -3.48 -23.24 20.92
C VAL A 300 -2.48 -24.35 20.58
N GLU A 301 -2.98 -25.54 20.23
CA GLU A 301 -2.16 -26.71 19.87
C GLU A 301 -1.68 -26.67 18.42
N GLU A 302 -2.00 -25.63 17.67
CA GLU A 302 -1.67 -25.48 16.23
C GLU A 302 -2.14 -26.66 15.36
N VAL A 303 -3.25 -27.30 15.74
CA VAL A 303 -3.85 -28.44 15.03
C VAL A 303 -4.95 -27.99 14.07
N SER A 304 -5.74 -26.98 14.43
CA SER A 304 -6.83 -26.45 13.61
C SER A 304 -6.71 -24.95 13.40
N GLY A 305 -6.33 -24.55 12.18
CA GLY A 305 -6.09 -23.13 11.84
C GLY A 305 -5.28 -22.99 10.57
N PHE A 306 -4.71 -21.83 10.36
CA PHE A 306 -3.88 -21.49 9.23
C PHE A 306 -2.83 -20.43 9.62
N TRP A 307 -1.78 -20.31 8.83
CA TRP A 307 -0.76 -19.28 9.03
C TRP A 307 -1.17 -17.97 8.36
N GLN A 308 -1.20 -16.88 9.13
CA GLN A 308 -1.20 -15.53 8.61
C GLN A 308 0.24 -15.07 8.44
N ILE A 309 0.58 -14.57 7.23
CA ILE A 309 1.92 -14.17 6.83
C ILE A 309 1.86 -12.75 6.30
N GLU A 310 2.30 -11.80 7.11
CA GLU A 310 2.41 -10.40 6.71
C GLU A 310 3.80 -10.10 6.16
N THR A 311 3.84 -9.33 5.08
CA THR A 311 5.08 -8.89 4.45
C THR A 311 5.21 -7.38 4.56
N ALA A 312 6.43 -6.90 4.82
CA ALA A 312 6.74 -5.49 4.89
C ALA A 312 6.47 -4.74 3.58
N SER A 313 6.43 -3.43 3.66
CA SER A 313 6.22 -2.52 2.52
C SER A 313 7.51 -2.28 1.74
N HIS A 314 7.39 -1.83 0.49
CA HIS A 314 8.48 -1.24 -0.28
C HIS A 314 8.62 0.28 -0.07
N ALA A 315 7.60 0.94 0.49
CA ALA A 315 7.62 2.37 0.78
C ALA A 315 8.28 2.70 2.12
N ASP A 316 7.98 1.90 3.15
CA ASP A 316 8.49 2.06 4.51
C ASP A 316 9.60 1.07 4.85
N TRP A 317 10.41 1.39 5.89
CA TRP A 317 11.34 0.42 6.46
C TRP A 317 10.61 -0.88 6.84
N PRO A 318 11.18 -2.07 6.49
CA PRO A 318 12.54 -2.32 5.94
C PRO A 318 12.66 -2.35 4.41
N GLN A 319 11.62 -2.09 3.65
CA GLN A 319 11.59 -2.11 2.18
C GLN A 319 12.02 -3.47 1.61
N GLN A 320 11.33 -4.52 2.03
CA GLN A 320 11.66 -5.90 1.72
C GLN A 320 10.47 -6.65 1.13
N SER A 321 10.79 -7.60 0.26
CA SER A 321 9.87 -8.63 -0.24
C SER A 321 10.02 -9.93 0.54
N ARG A 322 9.20 -10.93 0.18
CA ARG A 322 9.28 -12.27 0.77
C ARG A 322 9.01 -13.34 -0.29
N THR A 323 9.78 -14.43 -0.27
CA THR A 323 9.35 -15.67 -0.91
C THR A 323 8.58 -16.54 0.06
N VAL A 324 7.54 -17.19 -0.43
CA VAL A 324 6.74 -18.20 0.27
C VAL A 324 6.75 -19.47 -0.57
N GLU A 325 7.54 -20.44 -0.17
CA GLU A 325 7.59 -21.75 -0.81
C GLU A 325 6.61 -22.69 -0.10
N ILE A 326 5.73 -23.34 -0.84
CA ILE A 326 4.75 -24.29 -0.30
C ILE A 326 5.14 -25.70 -0.76
N VAL A 327 5.46 -26.56 0.18
CA VAL A 327 5.91 -27.93 -0.08
C VAL A 327 5.03 -28.91 0.66
N THR A 328 4.57 -29.96 -0.03
CA THR A 328 3.87 -31.08 0.60
C THR A 328 4.82 -32.29 0.62
N ASP A 329 5.02 -32.88 1.79
CA ASP A 329 5.87 -34.07 1.93
C ASP A 329 5.12 -35.37 1.59
N ALA A 330 5.83 -36.48 1.64
CA ALA A 330 5.28 -37.80 1.31
C ALA A 330 4.17 -38.27 2.29
N THR A 331 4.10 -37.69 3.49
CA THR A 331 3.04 -37.96 4.49
C THR A 331 1.81 -37.12 4.27
N GLY A 332 1.93 -36.05 3.47
CA GLY A 332 0.89 -35.07 3.16
C GLY A 332 0.89 -33.84 4.08
N ASP A 333 1.91 -33.71 4.93
CA ASP A 333 2.12 -32.49 5.71
C ASP A 333 2.58 -31.35 4.81
N ILE A 334 2.12 -30.14 5.09
CA ILE A 334 2.41 -28.94 4.30
C ILE A 334 3.41 -28.07 5.06
N TYR A 335 4.44 -27.63 4.37
CA TYR A 335 5.47 -26.75 4.89
C TYR A 335 5.50 -25.44 4.08
N PHE A 336 5.74 -24.34 4.80
CA PHE A 336 5.99 -23.02 4.21
C PHE A 336 7.45 -22.63 4.50
N GLY A 337 8.27 -22.53 3.46
CA GLY A 337 9.59 -21.92 3.54
C GLY A 337 9.46 -20.41 3.33
N LEU A 338 9.70 -19.62 4.36
CA LEU A 338 9.66 -18.16 4.29
C LEU A 338 11.07 -17.59 4.20
N THR A 339 11.33 -16.75 3.21
CA THR A 339 12.62 -16.05 3.07
C THR A 339 12.39 -14.60 2.72
N VAL A 340 12.92 -13.69 3.53
CA VAL A 340 12.89 -12.26 3.28
C VAL A 340 13.95 -11.89 2.24
N ILE A 341 13.59 -11.02 1.30
CA ILE A 341 14.45 -10.59 0.20
C ILE A 341 14.61 -9.06 0.26
N ASP A 342 15.86 -8.61 0.29
CA ASP A 342 16.20 -7.20 0.15
C ASP A 342 16.11 -6.74 -1.32
N HIS A 343 15.88 -5.45 -1.54
CA HIS A 343 16.06 -4.87 -2.87
C HIS A 343 17.55 -4.85 -3.28
N ALA A 344 17.80 -4.73 -4.58
CA ALA A 344 19.15 -4.82 -5.15
C ALA A 344 20.08 -3.61 -4.83
N ALA A 345 19.52 -2.51 -4.32
CA ALA A 345 20.33 -1.35 -3.96
C ALA A 345 21.22 -1.64 -2.76
N GLY A 346 22.46 -1.16 -2.82
CA GLY A 346 23.41 -1.20 -1.71
C GLY A 346 23.07 -0.22 -0.58
N ILE A 347 24.06 0.08 0.25
CA ILE A 347 23.95 1.07 1.34
C ILE A 347 24.47 2.45 0.93
N ASP A 348 25.24 2.52 -0.14
CA ASP A 348 25.78 3.78 -0.66
C ASP A 348 24.82 4.38 -1.66
N TYR A 349 24.29 5.54 -1.33
CA TYR A 349 23.37 6.29 -2.19
C TYR A 349 24.08 7.38 -3.01
N ALA A 350 25.41 7.57 -2.84
CA ALA A 350 26.21 8.56 -3.57
C ALA A 350 25.48 9.91 -3.75
N GLY A 351 25.23 10.32 -5.00
CA GLY A 351 24.45 11.53 -5.33
C GLY A 351 22.96 11.30 -5.50
N ALA A 352 22.45 10.07 -5.31
CA ALA A 352 21.07 9.66 -5.57
C ALA A 352 20.58 10.09 -6.97
N THR A 353 21.35 9.73 -7.98
CA THR A 353 21.10 10.11 -9.38
C THR A 353 20.54 8.96 -10.22
N THR A 354 20.70 7.73 -9.77
CA THR A 354 20.19 6.52 -10.43
C THR A 354 19.08 5.88 -9.59
N PRO A 355 18.18 5.08 -10.19
CA PRO A 355 17.13 4.38 -9.43
C PRO A 355 17.65 3.56 -8.26
N LEU A 356 18.81 2.88 -8.39
CA LEU A 356 19.40 2.10 -7.29
C LEU A 356 19.95 2.99 -6.18
N GLU A 357 20.62 4.10 -6.51
CA GLU A 357 21.08 5.06 -5.50
C GLU A 357 19.89 5.73 -4.77
N ILE A 358 18.82 6.08 -5.50
CA ILE A 358 17.59 6.63 -4.91
C ILE A 358 16.93 5.58 -3.99
N ALA A 359 16.90 4.30 -4.36
CA ALA A 359 16.40 3.23 -3.51
C ALA A 359 17.25 3.04 -2.25
N ALA A 360 18.58 3.13 -2.35
CA ALA A 360 19.50 3.09 -1.20
C ALA A 360 19.25 4.26 -0.24
N LEU A 361 19.08 5.47 -0.78
CA LEU A 361 18.73 6.66 -0.01
C LEU A 361 17.36 6.48 0.67
N SER A 362 16.33 6.05 -0.07
CA SER A 362 14.99 5.83 0.45
C SER A 362 15.00 4.87 1.64
N ARG A 363 15.72 3.75 1.55
CA ARG A 363 15.87 2.79 2.65
C ARG A 363 16.58 3.42 3.86
N THR A 364 17.60 4.22 3.63
CA THR A 364 18.33 4.90 4.70
C THR A 364 17.46 5.89 5.44
N ILE A 365 16.74 6.75 4.72
CA ILE A 365 15.86 7.75 5.37
C ILE A 365 14.64 7.10 6.01
N SER A 366 14.05 6.04 5.42
CA SER A 366 12.89 5.34 5.99
C SER A 366 13.20 4.69 7.34
N ALA A 367 14.45 4.26 7.58
CA ALA A 367 14.90 3.77 8.88
C ALA A 367 15.02 4.89 9.94
N ASN A 368 15.13 6.14 9.52
CA ASN A 368 15.41 7.28 10.40
C ASN A 368 14.20 8.22 10.63
N VAL A 369 13.04 7.93 10.05
CA VAL A 369 11.84 8.74 10.28
C VAL A 369 11.35 8.64 11.74
N TRP A 370 10.66 9.67 12.21
CA TRP A 370 10.15 9.76 13.59
C TRP A 370 9.29 8.55 14.00
N GLN A 371 8.54 7.98 13.05
CA GLN A 371 7.67 6.81 13.28
C GLN A 371 8.42 5.55 13.70
N LYS A 372 9.72 5.47 13.48
CA LYS A 372 10.59 4.35 13.82
C LYS A 372 11.48 4.62 15.04
N ARG A 373 11.32 5.77 15.69
CA ARG A 373 12.19 6.28 16.73
C ARG A 373 11.44 6.46 18.06
N PRO A 374 11.43 5.44 18.95
CA PRO A 374 10.74 5.49 20.25
C PRO A 374 11.22 6.65 21.14
N GLU A 375 12.50 7.00 21.07
CA GLU A 375 13.07 8.16 21.77
C GLU A 375 12.49 9.51 21.34
N LEU A 376 11.77 9.51 20.20
CA LEU A 376 11.06 10.67 19.67
C LEU A 376 9.53 10.51 19.76
N GLY A 377 9.05 9.52 20.51
CA GLY A 377 7.64 9.30 20.79
C GLY A 377 6.95 8.27 19.92
N ALA A 378 7.66 7.57 19.04
CA ALA A 378 7.08 6.46 18.28
C ALA A 378 6.65 5.31 19.21
N LYS A 379 5.54 4.66 18.88
CA LYS A 379 5.03 3.50 19.63
C LYS A 379 6.00 2.31 19.56
N HIS A 380 6.63 2.13 18.40
CA HIS A 380 7.51 1.00 18.10
C HIS A 380 8.83 1.47 17.48
N GLY A 381 9.92 0.73 17.73
CA GLY A 381 11.20 0.95 17.06
C GLY A 381 11.32 0.19 15.74
N ILE A 382 12.44 0.37 15.04
CA ILE A 382 12.72 -0.27 13.75
C ILE A 382 12.61 -1.80 13.78
N ASP A 383 12.92 -2.42 14.92
CA ASP A 383 12.85 -3.87 15.09
C ASP A 383 11.42 -4.42 15.00
N TRP A 384 10.42 -3.64 15.39
CA TRP A 384 9.02 -4.04 15.26
C TRP A 384 8.60 -4.18 13.79
N TRP A 385 9.06 -3.26 12.94
CA TRP A 385 8.80 -3.27 11.51
C TRP A 385 9.57 -4.39 10.79
N LEU A 386 10.80 -4.62 11.25
CA LEU A 386 11.62 -5.71 10.74
C LEU A 386 11.04 -7.09 11.12
N GLY A 387 10.26 -7.17 12.18
CA GLY A 387 9.72 -8.40 12.74
C GLY A 387 10.75 -9.21 13.55
N ARG A 388 10.25 -10.15 14.33
CA ARG A 388 11.09 -11.09 15.09
C ARG A 388 11.88 -12.00 14.13
N VAL A 389 12.88 -12.69 14.62
CA VAL A 389 13.63 -13.67 13.82
C VAL A 389 12.69 -14.74 13.24
N THR A 390 11.69 -15.16 14.02
CA THR A 390 10.65 -16.11 13.62
C THR A 390 9.61 -15.56 12.65
N ASP A 391 9.58 -14.26 12.42
CA ASP A 391 8.70 -13.61 11.46
C ASP A 391 9.36 -13.45 10.08
N ARG A 392 10.65 -13.73 9.95
CA ARG A 392 11.46 -13.47 8.75
C ARG A 392 11.76 -14.75 7.97
N ASN A 393 12.88 -15.39 8.29
CA ASN A 393 13.35 -16.61 7.62
C ASN A 393 13.01 -17.81 8.49
N VAL A 394 11.96 -18.54 8.15
CA VAL A 394 11.41 -19.61 9.00
C VAL A 394 10.74 -20.68 8.15
N VAL A 395 10.72 -21.89 8.66
CA VAL A 395 9.87 -22.97 8.13
C VAL A 395 8.69 -23.17 9.07
N LEU A 396 7.48 -23.00 8.50
CA LEU A 396 6.23 -23.27 9.21
C LEU A 396 5.67 -24.60 8.75
N LYS A 397 4.86 -25.25 9.59
CA LYS A 397 4.26 -26.54 9.28
C LYS A 397 2.75 -26.51 9.51
N ILE A 398 2.02 -27.20 8.66
CA ILE A 398 0.64 -27.64 8.90
C ILE A 398 0.62 -29.16 8.82
N ASN A 399 0.22 -29.79 9.90
CA ASN A 399 0.07 -31.25 9.92
C ASN A 399 -1.10 -31.65 9.04
N LYS A 400 -0.95 -32.79 8.34
CA LYS A 400 -2.05 -33.38 7.56
C LYS A 400 -3.27 -33.61 8.44
N ARG A 401 -4.43 -33.26 7.93
CA ARG A 401 -5.73 -33.39 8.60
C ARG A 401 -6.63 -34.39 7.89
#